data_de9d89dad245eeea29424f3d7792eb40
#
_entry.id   de9d89dad245eeea29424f3d7792eb40
#
_cell.length_a   1.000
_cell.length_b   1.000
_cell.length_c   1.000
_cell.angle_alpha   90.00
_cell.angle_beta   90.00
_cell.angle_gamma   90.00
#
_symmetry.space_group_name_H-M   'P 1'
#
loop_
_entity.id
_entity.type
_entity.pdbx_description
1 polymer ?
#
loop_
_entity_poly.entity_id
_entity_poly.type
_entity_poly.pdbx_seq_one_letter_code
_entity_poly.pdbx_strand_id
1 'polypeptide(L)'
;MARAWHTLATCSSRKSGINSIQWHLGDEIEGVPNKKTGGIVIGTTIAPIFFNTAEDSGALPIVANVNELEMGDEIEIYPFKGEIYKLAGNEKKLVANFKLSPNTLSDEIRAGGRIPLMIGRQVTKKAREVLGLGEEQIFIKPDQPKELGGGYTLAQKM
;
A
#
# COMPACT_ATOMS: atom_id res chain seq x y z
N MET A 1 9.05 -10.94 -4.99
CA MET A 1 10.02 -10.35 -5.94
C MET A 1 9.57 -8.93 -6.27
N ALA A 2 10.35 -7.91 -5.95
CA ALA A 2 9.98 -6.52 -6.24
C ALA A 2 10.52 -6.14 -7.63
N ARG A 3 9.69 -5.48 -8.45
CA ARG A 3 10.10 -4.92 -9.75
C ARG A 3 9.96 -3.41 -9.73
N ALA A 4 11.05 -2.71 -10.06
CA ALA A 4 11.05 -1.27 -10.19
C ALA A 4 10.79 -0.86 -11.65
N TRP A 5 9.94 0.16 -11.86
CA TRP A 5 9.65 0.73 -13.18
C TRP A 5 9.95 2.20 -13.17
N HIS A 6 10.80 2.67 -14.09
CA HIS A 6 11.26 4.05 -14.13
C HIS A 6 10.17 5.06 -14.52
N THR A 7 9.20 4.66 -15.29
CA THR A 7 8.11 5.56 -15.71
C THR A 7 6.89 4.72 -16.09
N LEU A 8 5.89 4.72 -15.25
CA LEU A 8 4.54 4.33 -15.65
C LEU A 8 3.84 5.59 -16.16
N ALA A 9 4.16 5.90 -17.43
CA ALA A 9 3.79 7.13 -18.08
C ALA A 9 2.29 7.33 -18.29
N THR A 10 1.87 8.51 -18.17
CA THR A 10 1.16 9.49 -18.99
C THR A 10 -0.31 9.31 -19.39
N CYS A 11 -1.07 8.24 -19.16
CA CYS A 11 -2.50 8.19 -19.47
C CYS A 11 -3.37 8.03 -18.23
N SER A 12 -4.51 8.71 -18.23
CA SER A 12 -5.33 9.01 -17.06
C SER A 12 -6.03 7.84 -16.37
N SER A 13 -6.14 6.66 -16.96
CA SER A 13 -6.81 5.54 -16.33
C SER A 13 -6.01 4.24 -16.46
N ARG A 14 -5.09 4.03 -15.55
CA ARG A 14 -4.21 2.87 -15.57
C ARG A 14 -4.69 1.68 -14.74
N LYS A 15 -6.00 1.58 -14.53
CA LYS A 15 -6.60 0.44 -13.84
C LYS A 15 -6.22 -0.90 -14.47
N SER A 16 -6.29 -1.00 -15.81
CA SER A 16 -5.85 -2.20 -16.52
C SER A 16 -4.35 -2.46 -16.39
N GLY A 17 -3.53 -1.41 -16.36
CA GLY A 17 -2.08 -1.54 -16.17
C GLY A 17 -1.73 -2.13 -14.81
N ILE A 18 -2.32 -1.62 -13.72
CA ILE A 18 -2.07 -2.17 -12.39
C ILE A 18 -2.62 -3.59 -12.25
N ASN A 19 -3.77 -3.89 -12.84
CA ASN A 19 -4.31 -5.25 -12.83
C ASN A 19 -3.38 -6.24 -13.52
N SER A 20 -2.79 -5.86 -14.67
CA SER A 20 -1.80 -6.71 -15.35
C SER A 20 -0.53 -6.89 -14.52
N ILE A 21 -0.04 -5.84 -13.87
CA ILE A 21 1.11 -5.90 -12.98
C ILE A 21 0.80 -6.81 -11.79
N GLN A 22 -0.36 -6.63 -11.16
CA GLN A 22 -0.81 -7.45 -10.03
C GLN A 22 -0.90 -8.93 -10.42
N TRP A 23 -1.35 -9.22 -11.64
CA TRP A 23 -1.43 -10.59 -12.15
C TRP A 23 -0.05 -11.27 -12.25
N HIS A 24 0.99 -10.49 -12.52
CA HIS A 24 2.37 -11.00 -12.63
C HIS A 24 3.15 -10.99 -11.32
N LEU A 25 2.86 -10.04 -10.43
CA LEU A 25 3.61 -9.85 -9.19
C LEU A 25 2.93 -10.46 -7.96
N GLY A 26 1.61 -10.56 -8.00
CA GLY A 26 0.80 -10.97 -6.85
C GLY A 26 0.75 -12.49 -6.69
N ASP A 27 0.46 -12.89 -5.47
CA ASP A 27 0.24 -14.28 -5.09
C ASP A 27 -1.24 -14.67 -5.25
N GLU A 28 -1.48 -15.94 -5.47
CA GLU A 28 -2.83 -16.49 -5.55
C GLU A 28 -3.51 -16.45 -4.17
N ILE A 29 -4.81 -16.15 -4.16
CA ILE A 29 -5.61 -16.17 -2.95
C ILE A 29 -6.33 -17.51 -2.91
N GLU A 30 -6.10 -18.29 -1.85
CA GLU A 30 -6.72 -19.59 -1.68
C GLU A 30 -8.26 -19.48 -1.70
N GLY A 31 -8.89 -20.27 -2.55
CA GLY A 31 -10.35 -20.28 -2.71
C GLY A 31 -10.95 -19.11 -3.49
N VAL A 32 -10.13 -18.19 -3.99
CA VAL A 32 -10.60 -17.04 -4.81
C VAL A 32 -9.96 -17.08 -6.20
N PRO A 33 -10.61 -17.70 -7.19
CA PRO A 33 -10.08 -17.77 -8.54
C PRO A 33 -10.02 -16.38 -9.20
N ASN A 34 -9.07 -16.22 -10.10
CA ASN A 34 -8.92 -15.01 -10.93
C ASN A 34 -8.67 -13.71 -10.13
N LYS A 35 -8.15 -13.81 -8.91
CA LYS A 35 -7.70 -12.66 -8.14
C LYS A 35 -6.34 -12.96 -7.53
N LYS A 36 -5.47 -11.97 -7.54
CA LYS A 36 -4.17 -12.01 -6.89
C LYS A 36 -4.03 -10.85 -5.93
N THR A 37 -3.20 -11.01 -4.90
CA THR A 37 -2.91 -9.99 -3.89
C THR A 37 -1.41 -9.91 -3.65
N GLY A 38 -0.95 -8.86 -2.98
CA GLY A 38 0.48 -8.65 -2.71
C GLY A 38 1.20 -8.00 -3.88
N GLY A 39 2.51 -8.09 -3.87
CA GLY A 39 3.39 -7.41 -4.81
C GLY A 39 3.72 -5.98 -4.40
N ILE A 40 4.84 -5.47 -4.90
CA ILE A 40 5.33 -4.12 -4.59
C ILE A 40 5.58 -3.38 -5.90
N VAL A 41 5.10 -2.15 -5.98
CA VAL A 41 5.34 -1.24 -7.10
C VAL A 41 6.01 0.01 -6.58
N ILE A 42 7.21 0.32 -7.11
CA ILE A 42 7.98 1.49 -6.70
C ILE A 42 8.09 2.45 -7.89
N GLY A 43 7.90 3.73 -7.64
CA GLY A 43 8.07 4.75 -8.66
C GLY A 43 8.36 6.12 -8.07
N THR A 44 9.09 6.95 -8.81
CA THR A 44 9.38 8.34 -8.41
C THR A 44 8.09 9.17 -8.35
N THR A 45 7.18 8.90 -9.28
CA THR A 45 5.84 9.50 -9.30
C THR A 45 4.84 8.43 -9.69
N ILE A 46 3.80 8.28 -8.90
CA ILE A 46 2.71 7.34 -9.14
C ILE A 46 1.41 8.13 -9.28
N ALA A 47 0.70 7.93 -10.40
CA ALA A 47 -0.58 8.60 -10.61
C ALA A 47 -1.60 8.19 -9.54
N PRO A 48 -2.42 9.12 -9.00
CA PRO A 48 -3.34 8.82 -7.89
C PRO A 48 -4.31 7.66 -8.16
N ILE A 49 -4.85 7.56 -9.37
CA ILE A 49 -5.76 6.47 -9.74
C ILE A 49 -5.03 5.12 -9.75
N PHE A 50 -3.78 5.09 -10.22
CA PHE A 50 -2.95 3.89 -10.19
C PHE A 50 -2.63 3.49 -8.75
N PHE A 51 -2.21 4.46 -7.92
CA PHE A 51 -1.91 4.26 -6.51
C PHE A 51 -3.10 3.65 -5.77
N ASN A 52 -4.26 4.29 -5.85
CA ASN A 52 -5.48 3.82 -5.17
C ASN A 52 -5.91 2.43 -5.66
N THR A 53 -5.75 2.14 -6.97
CA THR A 53 -6.11 0.82 -7.50
C THR A 53 -5.14 -0.26 -7.01
N ALA A 54 -3.84 0.06 -6.87
CA ALA A 54 -2.85 -0.84 -6.29
C ALA A 54 -3.19 -1.15 -4.83
N GLU A 55 -3.46 -0.13 -4.04
CA GLU A 55 -3.89 -0.21 -2.65
C GLU A 55 -5.15 -1.08 -2.48
N ASP A 56 -6.19 -0.83 -3.29
CA ASP A 56 -7.44 -1.59 -3.27
C ASP A 56 -7.24 -3.07 -3.65
N SER A 57 -6.25 -3.37 -4.48
CA SER A 57 -5.92 -4.74 -4.89
C SER A 57 -4.96 -5.47 -3.94
N GLY A 58 -4.47 -4.79 -2.91
CA GLY A 58 -3.53 -5.35 -1.93
C GLY A 58 -2.06 -5.34 -2.39
N ALA A 59 -1.72 -4.60 -3.45
CA ALA A 59 -0.33 -4.31 -3.80
C ALA A 59 0.19 -3.10 -3.01
N LEU A 60 1.48 -3.09 -2.68
CA LEU A 60 2.13 -1.99 -1.97
C LEU A 60 2.73 -0.97 -2.95
N PRO A 61 2.08 0.19 -3.19
CA PRO A 61 2.68 1.26 -3.95
C PRO A 61 3.61 2.10 -3.07
N ILE A 62 4.85 2.30 -3.51
CA ILE A 62 5.86 3.09 -2.81
C ILE A 62 6.31 4.23 -3.72
N VAL A 63 6.17 5.46 -3.26
CA VAL A 63 6.73 6.64 -3.92
C VAL A 63 8.11 6.89 -3.36
N ALA A 64 9.14 6.63 -4.17
CA ALA A 64 10.54 6.81 -3.81
C ALA A 64 11.39 7.11 -5.06
N ASN A 65 12.51 7.80 -4.88
CA ASN A 65 13.45 8.01 -5.97
C ASN A 65 14.15 6.69 -6.33
N VAL A 66 13.93 6.22 -7.55
CA VAL A 66 14.47 4.96 -8.06
C VAL A 66 15.52 5.15 -9.17
N ASN A 67 16.05 6.36 -9.33
CA ASN A 67 16.99 6.69 -10.41
C ASN A 67 18.31 5.89 -10.35
N GLU A 68 18.67 5.39 -9.19
CA GLU A 68 19.87 4.56 -8.98
C GLU A 68 19.60 3.05 -9.16
N LEU A 69 18.37 2.66 -9.45
CA LEU A 69 18.00 1.26 -9.65
C LEU A 69 17.93 0.91 -11.14
N GLU A 70 18.51 -0.23 -11.49
CA GLU A 70 18.48 -0.78 -12.84
C GLU A 70 17.68 -2.09 -12.89
N MET A 71 17.33 -2.48 -14.11
CA MET A 71 16.63 -3.73 -14.34
C MET A 71 17.50 -4.92 -13.93
N GLY A 72 17.00 -5.75 -13.02
CA GLY A 72 17.72 -6.91 -12.51
C GLY A 72 18.42 -6.69 -11.18
N ASP A 73 18.42 -5.46 -10.65
CA ASP A 73 18.94 -5.20 -9.31
C ASP A 73 18.15 -5.96 -8.24
N GLU A 74 18.86 -6.53 -7.29
CA GLU A 74 18.27 -7.06 -6.08
C GLU A 74 18.13 -5.94 -5.05
N ILE A 75 16.91 -5.80 -4.50
CA ILE A 75 16.60 -4.77 -3.52
C ILE A 75 15.97 -5.35 -2.26
N GLU A 76 16.28 -4.74 -1.14
CA GLU A 76 15.68 -5.03 0.15
C GLU A 76 14.90 -3.80 0.63
N ILE A 77 13.64 -4.01 1.01
CA ILE A 77 12.72 -2.93 1.39
C ILE A 77 12.30 -3.15 2.83
N TYR A 78 12.41 -2.09 3.63
CA TYR A 78 11.93 -2.04 5.01
C TYR A 78 10.73 -1.09 5.10
N PRO A 79 9.49 -1.59 4.90
CA PRO A 79 8.31 -0.74 4.81
C PRO A 79 8.07 0.13 6.05
N PHE A 80 8.30 -0.41 7.24
CA PHE A 80 8.08 0.31 8.50
C PHE A 80 9.17 1.33 8.82
N LYS A 81 10.39 1.13 8.33
CA LYS A 81 11.48 2.10 8.45
C LYS A 81 11.45 3.13 7.34
N GLY A 82 10.84 2.79 6.22
CA GLY A 82 10.81 3.63 5.03
C GLY A 82 12.14 3.65 4.27
N GLU A 83 12.83 2.53 4.19
CA GLU A 83 14.18 2.43 3.61
C GLU A 83 14.21 1.41 2.49
N ILE A 84 14.95 1.73 1.41
CA ILE A 84 15.20 0.83 0.28
C ILE A 84 16.71 0.70 0.12
N TYR A 85 17.20 -0.54 0.13
CA TYR A 85 18.60 -0.88 -0.08
C TYR A 85 18.77 -1.66 -1.37
N LYS A 86 19.83 -1.35 -2.12
CA LYS A 86 20.33 -2.18 -3.22
C LYS A 86 21.35 -3.15 -2.67
N LEU A 87 21.22 -4.41 -3.03
CA LEU A 87 22.15 -5.46 -2.68
C LEU A 87 23.20 -5.61 -3.79
N ALA A 88 24.47 -5.40 -3.42
CA ALA A 88 25.62 -5.61 -4.31
C ALA A 88 26.53 -6.67 -3.71
N GLY A 89 26.21 -7.94 -3.95
CA GLY A 89 26.90 -9.06 -3.28
C GLY A 89 26.66 -9.06 -1.77
N ASN A 90 27.72 -8.81 -0.98
CA ASN A 90 27.63 -8.76 0.49
C ASN A 90 27.39 -7.34 1.06
N GLU A 91 27.34 -6.32 0.21
CA GLU A 91 27.18 -4.93 0.64
C GLU A 91 25.74 -4.48 0.42
N LYS A 92 25.22 -3.71 1.39
CA LYS A 92 23.91 -3.05 1.29
C LYS A 92 24.11 -1.55 1.14
N LYS A 93 23.68 -0.99 0.03
CA LYS A 93 23.70 0.45 -0.21
C LYS A 93 22.30 1.02 -0.04
N LEU A 94 22.13 2.02 0.82
CA LEU A 94 20.87 2.76 0.92
C LEU A 94 20.65 3.57 -0.37
N VAL A 95 19.54 3.32 -1.06
CA VAL A 95 19.17 3.98 -2.31
C VAL A 95 18.16 5.08 -2.08
N ALA A 96 17.15 4.82 -1.26
CA ALA A 96 16.08 5.78 -1.04
C ALA A 96 15.44 5.64 0.32
N ASN A 97 14.91 6.76 0.83
CA ASN A 97 13.98 6.79 1.95
C ASN A 97 12.59 7.14 1.44
N PHE A 98 11.56 6.56 2.07
CA PHE A 98 10.17 6.83 1.76
C PHE A 98 9.30 6.85 3.02
N LYS A 99 8.11 7.39 2.89
CA LYS A 99 7.09 7.33 3.94
C LYS A 99 5.81 6.75 3.36
N LEU A 100 5.27 5.73 4.02
CA LEU A 100 3.97 5.21 3.63
C LEU A 100 2.87 6.24 3.92
N SER A 101 2.04 6.51 2.92
CA SER A 101 0.90 7.40 3.01
C SER A 101 -0.25 6.81 2.19
N PRO A 102 -1.44 6.65 2.77
CA PRO A 102 -1.84 6.98 4.14
C PRO A 102 -1.15 6.10 5.21
N ASN A 103 -1.26 6.50 6.47
CA ASN A 103 -0.68 5.75 7.60
C ASN A 103 -1.29 4.33 7.74
N THR A 104 -2.50 4.14 7.25
CA THR A 104 -3.24 2.86 7.24
C THR A 104 -2.79 1.89 6.16
N LEU A 105 -1.96 2.34 5.21
CA LEU A 105 -1.57 1.56 4.03
C LEU A 105 -0.98 0.18 4.38
N SER A 106 -0.17 0.10 5.44
CA SER A 106 0.41 -1.17 5.90
C SER A 106 -0.66 -2.18 6.32
N ASP A 107 -1.70 -1.74 7.00
CA ASP A 107 -2.80 -2.60 7.43
C ASP A 107 -3.69 -3.00 6.26
N GLU A 108 -3.88 -2.10 5.29
CA GLU A 108 -4.63 -2.37 4.06
C GLU A 108 -3.97 -3.48 3.24
N ILE A 109 -2.66 -3.41 3.07
CA ILE A 109 -1.91 -4.44 2.34
C ILE A 109 -1.95 -5.79 3.09
N ARG A 110 -1.75 -5.79 4.41
CA ARG A 110 -1.83 -7.01 5.24
C ARG A 110 -3.21 -7.66 5.20
N ALA A 111 -4.27 -6.87 5.07
CA ALA A 111 -5.64 -7.36 4.95
C ALA A 111 -6.00 -7.82 3.52
N GLY A 112 -5.15 -7.58 2.52
CA GLY A 112 -5.42 -7.87 1.12
C GLY A 112 -6.23 -6.80 0.40
N GLY A 113 -6.18 -5.56 0.89
CA GLY A 113 -6.82 -4.39 0.34
C GLY A 113 -7.72 -3.63 1.32
N ARG A 114 -8.18 -2.47 0.91
CA ARG A 114 -8.97 -1.55 1.73
C ARG A 114 -10.31 -2.15 2.19
N ILE A 115 -11.03 -2.81 1.29
CA ILE A 115 -12.34 -3.40 1.61
C ILE A 115 -12.22 -4.53 2.63
N PRO A 116 -11.32 -5.53 2.49
CA PRO A 116 -11.09 -6.52 3.53
C PRO A 116 -10.74 -5.92 4.89
N LEU A 117 -9.92 -4.85 4.93
CA LEU A 117 -9.59 -4.17 6.16
C LEU A 117 -10.82 -3.55 6.83
N MET A 118 -11.68 -2.87 6.06
CA MET A 118 -12.92 -2.27 6.59
C MET A 118 -13.85 -3.34 7.18
N ILE A 119 -14.03 -4.46 6.47
CA ILE A 119 -14.85 -5.59 6.94
C ILE A 119 -14.24 -6.16 8.23
N GLY A 120 -12.93 -6.42 8.25
CA GLY A 120 -12.21 -6.95 9.40
C GLY A 120 -12.37 -6.06 10.63
N ARG A 121 -12.19 -4.75 10.48
CA ARG A 121 -12.41 -3.76 11.56
C ARG A 121 -13.83 -3.81 12.12
N GLN A 122 -14.84 -3.84 11.24
CA GLN A 122 -16.23 -3.88 11.67
C GLN A 122 -16.58 -5.17 12.40
N VAL A 123 -16.12 -6.31 11.91
CA VAL A 123 -16.33 -7.63 12.56
C VAL A 123 -15.63 -7.65 13.92
N THR A 124 -14.38 -7.22 13.97
CA THR A 124 -13.62 -7.18 15.24
C THR A 124 -14.29 -6.26 16.25
N LYS A 125 -14.75 -5.06 15.83
CA LYS A 125 -15.47 -4.14 16.71
C LYS A 125 -16.72 -4.80 17.30
N LYS A 126 -17.57 -5.37 16.46
CA LYS A 126 -18.80 -6.04 16.92
C LYS A 126 -18.51 -7.23 17.85
N ALA A 127 -17.52 -8.05 17.53
CA ALA A 127 -17.13 -9.17 18.38
C ALA A 127 -16.66 -8.70 19.77
N ARG A 128 -15.85 -7.64 19.81
CA ARG A 128 -15.37 -7.08 21.08
C ARG A 128 -16.49 -6.45 21.91
N GLU A 129 -17.43 -5.78 21.27
CA GLU A 129 -18.63 -5.24 21.93
C GLU A 129 -19.45 -6.36 22.61
N VAL A 130 -19.70 -7.47 21.90
CA VAL A 130 -20.43 -8.62 22.44
C VAL A 130 -19.68 -9.30 23.59
N LEU A 131 -18.36 -9.36 23.52
CA LEU A 131 -17.51 -9.97 24.56
C LEU A 131 -17.18 -9.02 25.72
N GLY A 132 -17.66 -7.78 25.70
CA GLY A 132 -17.36 -6.77 26.72
C GLY A 132 -15.88 -6.36 26.77
N LEU A 133 -15.13 -6.55 25.68
CA LEU A 133 -13.73 -6.16 25.55
C LEU A 133 -13.64 -4.70 25.13
N GLY A 134 -12.67 -3.97 25.66
CA GLY A 134 -12.42 -2.57 25.30
C GLY A 134 -12.10 -2.37 23.80
N GLU A 135 -11.88 -1.12 23.38
CA GLU A 135 -11.51 -0.79 22.00
C GLU A 135 -10.29 -1.59 21.53
N GLU A 136 -10.27 -1.91 20.25
CA GLU A 136 -9.13 -2.58 19.64
C GLU A 136 -7.97 -1.62 19.42
N GLN A 137 -6.74 -2.13 19.52
CA GLN A 137 -5.51 -1.39 19.20
C GLN A 137 -4.67 -2.09 18.11
N ILE A 138 -5.25 -3.09 17.44
CA ILE A 138 -4.54 -3.92 16.47
C ILE A 138 -4.29 -3.17 15.16
N PHE A 139 -5.26 -2.33 14.77
CA PHE A 139 -5.21 -1.58 13.52
C PHE A 139 -4.86 -0.13 13.75
N ILE A 140 -4.06 0.43 12.86
CA ILE A 140 -3.72 1.85 12.88
C ILE A 140 -4.97 2.67 12.56
N LYS A 141 -5.33 3.61 13.43
CA LYS A 141 -6.44 4.52 13.17
C LYS A 141 -6.04 5.53 12.10
N PRO A 142 -6.94 5.87 11.15
CA PRO A 142 -6.69 6.94 10.19
C PRO A 142 -6.37 8.25 10.88
N ASP A 143 -5.49 9.05 10.27
CA ASP A 143 -5.23 10.40 10.76
C ASP A 143 -6.52 11.21 10.77
N GLN A 144 -6.85 11.76 11.91
CA GLN A 144 -8.03 12.63 12.03
C GLN A 144 -7.72 14.00 11.41
N PRO A 145 -8.65 14.59 10.65
CA PRO A 145 -8.48 15.93 10.16
C PRO A 145 -8.30 16.89 11.35
N LYS A 146 -7.38 17.85 11.21
CA LYS A 146 -7.19 18.88 12.25
C LYS A 146 -8.50 19.64 12.43
N GLU A 147 -8.93 19.81 13.68
CA GLU A 147 -10.06 20.66 14.00
C GLU A 147 -9.72 22.12 13.58
N LEU A 148 -10.37 22.55 12.52
CA LEU A 148 -10.38 23.95 12.12
C LEU A 148 -11.56 24.57 12.86
N GLY A 149 -11.38 25.61 13.65
CA GLY A 149 -12.42 26.28 14.47
C GLY A 149 -13.62 26.83 13.66
N GLY A 150 -13.85 26.38 12.45
CA GLY A 150 -14.98 26.59 11.57
C GLY A 150 -15.63 25.24 11.18
N GLY A 151 -16.83 25.28 10.63
CA GLY A 151 -17.55 24.07 10.23
C GLY A 151 -16.78 23.26 9.18
N TYR A 152 -16.92 21.95 9.23
CA TYR A 152 -16.34 21.03 8.24
C TYR A 152 -17.03 21.15 6.88
N THR A 153 -16.25 21.10 5.82
CA THR A 153 -16.79 20.89 4.45
C THR A 153 -17.41 19.49 4.33
N LEU A 154 -18.26 19.28 3.33
CA LEU A 154 -18.84 17.95 3.08
C LEU A 154 -17.77 16.87 2.91
N ALA A 155 -16.69 17.17 2.19
CA ALA A 155 -15.57 16.25 1.97
C ALA A 155 -14.78 15.91 3.26
N GLN A 156 -14.80 16.78 4.25
CA GLN A 156 -14.16 16.52 5.55
C GLN A 156 -15.05 15.73 6.51
N LYS A 157 -16.35 15.65 6.22
CA LYS A 157 -17.32 14.88 7.02
C LYS A 157 -17.46 13.44 6.56
N MET A 158 -17.00 13.11 5.36
CA MET A 158 -17.00 11.77 4.78
C MET A 158 -15.67 11.05 5.05
#